data_55a50250680ea4add77ebcbfd78c8986
#
_entry.id   55a50250680ea4add77ebcbfd78c8986
#
_cell.length_a   1.000
_cell.length_b   1.000
_cell.length_c   1.000
_cell.angle_alpha   90.00
_cell.angle_beta   90.00
_cell.angle_gamma   90.00
#
_symmetry.space_group_name_H-M   'P 1'
#
loop_
_entity.id
_entity.type
_entity.pdbx_description
1 polymer ?
#
loop_
_entity_poly.entity_id
_entity_poly.type
_entity_poly.pdbx_seq_one_letter_code
_entity_poly.pdbx_strand_id
1 'polypeptide(L)'
;MKPKFKGKHFITLQEWEKNEIDTLLEVSSTLKDKFLNNERTNYLENKTSFLMFFEQSTRTRNSMEAGIAQLGGHGNFLDTSTMQISHGEKAKDTAIILSSYGHAIACRNCFWGVGNRFLRDMAAHASVPVMNLQCDLYHPMQALADLMTIKEVKKTTENLKVSIIWAYATSHKKPISVPLSQSLLFPRYGMDVTLAHPEGYELPEWVIKQAKENAEKNGGTFKVTHDQEEAYKDADIVIPKNWGSWVSNQSKDVLDETLESNRHWKCTETLMALANDTVSYMHALPADRGNEVEDSVIDGKHSIVYQEAENRLHTAKAVMAMTIKDK
;
A
#
# COMPACT_ATOMS: atom_id res chain seq x y z
N MET A 1 -20.70 -9.07 13.09
CA MET A 1 -20.55 -7.99 12.11
C MET A 1 -21.27 -8.38 10.82
N LYS A 2 -22.14 -7.52 10.25
CA LYS A 2 -22.74 -7.80 8.95
C LYS A 2 -21.82 -7.20 7.88
N PRO A 3 -21.38 -7.97 6.86
CA PRO A 3 -20.52 -7.45 5.81
C PRO A 3 -21.31 -6.43 4.96
N LYS A 4 -20.77 -5.21 4.89
CA LYS A 4 -21.41 -4.06 4.23
C LYS A 4 -21.12 -4.03 2.72
N PHE A 5 -19.97 -4.55 2.30
CA PHE A 5 -19.47 -4.43 0.93
C PHE A 5 -19.34 -5.81 0.24
N LYS A 6 -20.31 -6.69 0.49
CA LYS A 6 -20.31 -8.07 -0.05
C LYS A 6 -20.10 -8.12 -1.55
N GLY A 7 -19.05 -8.80 -1.97
CA GLY A 7 -18.72 -8.99 -3.38
C GLY A 7 -17.96 -7.83 -4.03
N LYS A 8 -17.79 -6.66 -3.34
CA LYS A 8 -17.04 -5.52 -3.88
C LYS A 8 -15.57 -5.88 -4.01
N HIS A 9 -14.97 -5.59 -5.16
CA HIS A 9 -13.54 -5.76 -5.39
C HIS A 9 -12.75 -4.69 -4.64
N PHE A 10 -11.50 -5.00 -4.28
CA PHE A 10 -10.58 -4.10 -3.61
C PHE A 10 -9.31 -3.91 -4.45
N ILE A 11 -9.43 -3.22 -5.58
CA ILE A 11 -8.32 -3.03 -6.55
C ILE A 11 -7.55 -1.75 -6.25
N THR A 12 -8.24 -0.67 -5.97
CA THR A 12 -7.68 0.63 -5.58
C THR A 12 -8.64 1.36 -4.66
N LEU A 13 -8.10 2.17 -3.74
CA LEU A 13 -8.90 3.01 -2.84
C LEU A 13 -9.62 4.15 -3.57
N GLN A 14 -9.24 4.43 -4.83
CA GLN A 14 -9.94 5.42 -5.66
C GLN A 14 -11.36 4.98 -6.08
N GLU A 15 -11.65 3.68 -6.03
CA GLU A 15 -12.97 3.09 -6.30
C GLU A 15 -13.84 2.94 -5.03
N TRP A 16 -13.34 3.46 -3.91
CA TRP A 16 -14.03 3.44 -2.61
C TRP A 16 -14.33 4.87 -2.16
N GLU A 17 -15.56 5.12 -1.77
CA GLU A 17 -15.94 6.40 -1.19
C GLU A 17 -15.26 6.62 0.18
N LYS A 18 -15.06 7.89 0.57
CA LYS A 18 -14.39 8.20 1.84
C LYS A 18 -15.07 7.53 3.03
N ASN A 19 -16.41 7.56 3.10
CA ASN A 19 -17.18 6.92 4.16
C ASN A 19 -17.08 5.39 4.15
N GLU A 20 -16.82 4.77 2.99
CA GLU A 20 -16.56 3.32 2.91
C GLU A 20 -15.17 2.98 3.46
N ILE A 21 -14.16 3.83 3.15
CA ILE A 21 -12.80 3.69 3.71
C ILE A 21 -12.84 3.91 5.22
N ASP A 22 -13.56 4.93 5.71
CA ASP A 22 -13.73 5.17 7.15
C ASP A 22 -14.39 3.95 7.84
N THR A 23 -15.39 3.33 7.21
CA THR A 23 -15.97 2.07 7.72
C THR A 23 -14.93 0.93 7.81
N LEU A 24 -14.06 0.79 6.79
CA LEU A 24 -12.98 -0.22 6.85
C LEU A 24 -12.01 0.07 8.00
N LEU A 25 -11.68 1.34 8.25
CA LEU A 25 -10.78 1.74 9.35
C LEU A 25 -11.41 1.47 10.72
N GLU A 26 -12.68 1.79 10.91
CA GLU A 26 -13.43 1.49 12.15
C GLU A 26 -13.46 -0.02 12.43
N VAL A 27 -13.74 -0.82 11.40
CA VAL A 27 -13.72 -2.29 11.50
C VAL A 27 -12.30 -2.79 11.79
N SER A 28 -11.28 -2.19 11.17
CA SER A 28 -9.87 -2.54 11.43
C SER A 28 -9.50 -2.31 12.89
N SER A 29 -9.86 -1.16 13.44
CA SER A 29 -9.64 -0.83 14.86
C SER A 29 -10.36 -1.82 15.78
N THR A 30 -11.65 -2.09 15.52
CA THR A 30 -12.42 -3.08 16.27
C THR A 30 -11.78 -4.47 16.26
N LEU A 31 -11.27 -4.90 15.08
CA LEU A 31 -10.62 -6.21 14.94
C LEU A 31 -9.23 -6.25 15.59
N LYS A 32 -8.55 -5.10 15.68
CA LYS A 32 -7.30 -4.94 16.43
C LYS A 32 -7.56 -5.08 17.91
N ASP A 33 -8.54 -4.36 18.45
CA ASP A 33 -8.90 -4.42 19.87
C ASP A 33 -9.30 -5.84 20.28
N LYS A 34 -10.11 -6.52 19.48
CA LYS A 34 -10.49 -7.93 19.72
C LYS A 34 -9.29 -8.86 19.70
N PHE A 35 -8.34 -8.66 18.78
CA PHE A 35 -7.13 -9.45 18.72
C PHE A 35 -6.27 -9.28 19.97
N LEU A 36 -6.06 -8.04 20.41
CA LEU A 36 -5.30 -7.73 21.63
C LEU A 36 -5.95 -8.28 22.90
N ASN A 37 -7.28 -8.37 22.92
CA ASN A 37 -8.06 -8.96 24.03
C ASN A 37 -8.27 -10.49 23.92
N ASN A 38 -7.65 -11.16 22.94
CA ASN A 38 -7.83 -12.58 22.66
C ASN A 38 -9.29 -13.00 22.39
N GLU A 39 -10.11 -12.09 21.85
CA GLU A 39 -11.48 -12.38 21.47
C GLU A 39 -11.55 -13.11 20.12
N ARG A 40 -12.39 -14.14 20.04
CA ARG A 40 -12.62 -14.85 18.77
C ARG A 40 -13.40 -13.99 17.77
N THR A 41 -12.98 -14.06 16.48
CA THR A 41 -13.58 -13.30 15.38
C THR A 41 -13.93 -14.19 14.19
N ASN A 42 -14.69 -15.27 14.39
CA ASN A 42 -15.03 -16.28 13.36
C ASN A 42 -16.01 -15.77 12.30
N TYR A 43 -15.75 -14.58 11.72
CA TYR A 43 -16.63 -13.95 10.71
C TYR A 43 -16.57 -14.61 9.33
N LEU A 44 -15.54 -15.41 9.08
CA LEU A 44 -15.29 -16.08 7.81
C LEU A 44 -15.17 -17.60 7.98
N GLU A 45 -15.87 -18.15 8.97
CA GLU A 45 -15.92 -19.60 9.18
C GLU A 45 -16.37 -20.33 7.89
N ASN A 46 -15.66 -21.39 7.54
CA ASN A 46 -15.85 -22.17 6.30
C ASN A 46 -15.62 -21.37 5.00
N LYS A 47 -14.95 -20.23 5.02
CA LYS A 47 -14.57 -19.47 3.83
C LYS A 47 -13.13 -19.78 3.43
N THR A 48 -12.89 -19.82 2.11
CA THR A 48 -11.55 -19.97 1.54
C THR A 48 -11.21 -18.74 0.71
N SER A 49 -10.02 -18.16 0.95
CA SER A 49 -9.43 -17.12 0.12
C SER A 49 -8.19 -17.67 -0.58
N PHE A 50 -8.10 -17.51 -1.89
CA PHE A 50 -6.91 -17.85 -2.66
C PHE A 50 -5.94 -16.66 -2.64
N LEU A 51 -4.70 -16.92 -2.24
CA LEU A 51 -3.64 -15.92 -2.07
C LEU A 51 -2.58 -16.14 -3.16
N MET A 52 -2.76 -15.49 -4.30
CA MET A 52 -1.94 -15.68 -5.51
C MET A 52 -0.78 -14.68 -5.55
N PHE A 53 0.44 -15.17 -5.68
CA PHE A 53 1.64 -14.35 -5.70
C PHE A 53 2.54 -14.64 -6.89
N PHE A 54 2.87 -13.59 -7.63
CA PHE A 54 3.85 -13.62 -8.73
C PHE A 54 5.27 -13.33 -8.23
N GLU A 55 5.41 -12.65 -7.07
CA GLU A 55 6.69 -12.34 -6.45
C GLU A 55 6.65 -12.67 -4.96
N GLN A 56 7.84 -12.85 -4.39
CA GLN A 56 8.02 -13.12 -2.97
C GLN A 56 7.48 -11.98 -2.10
N SER A 57 6.90 -12.31 -0.95
CA SER A 57 6.39 -11.34 0.00
C SER A 57 6.30 -11.93 1.41
N THR A 58 6.97 -11.30 2.36
CA THR A 58 6.88 -11.70 3.77
C THR A 58 5.64 -11.10 4.44
N ARG A 59 5.53 -9.77 4.46
CA ARG A 59 4.47 -9.04 5.20
C ARG A 59 3.09 -9.23 4.61
N THR A 60 2.97 -9.00 3.30
CA THR A 60 1.67 -9.09 2.62
C THR A 60 1.11 -10.50 2.66
N ARG A 61 1.95 -11.51 2.42
CA ARG A 61 1.53 -12.91 2.51
C ARG A 61 1.06 -13.23 3.92
N ASN A 62 1.91 -13.05 4.92
CA ASN A 62 1.62 -13.48 6.29
C ASN A 62 0.47 -12.67 6.93
N SER A 63 0.31 -11.38 6.61
CA SER A 63 -0.84 -10.61 7.10
C SER A 63 -2.18 -11.11 6.54
N MET A 64 -2.21 -11.60 5.30
CA MET A 64 -3.40 -12.18 4.70
C MET A 64 -3.68 -13.59 5.24
N GLU A 65 -2.66 -14.47 5.31
CA GLU A 65 -2.80 -15.83 5.84
C GLU A 65 -3.21 -15.83 7.33
N ALA A 66 -2.51 -15.06 8.15
CA ALA A 66 -2.88 -14.90 9.56
C ALA A 66 -4.25 -14.23 9.72
N GLY A 67 -4.55 -13.22 8.89
CA GLY A 67 -5.82 -12.49 8.93
C GLY A 67 -7.02 -13.39 8.65
N ILE A 68 -6.99 -14.19 7.58
CA ILE A 68 -8.10 -15.10 7.24
C ILE A 68 -8.25 -16.19 8.29
N ALA A 69 -7.14 -16.74 8.81
CA ALA A 69 -7.17 -17.75 9.87
C ALA A 69 -7.77 -17.19 11.17
N GLN A 70 -7.39 -15.98 11.59
CA GLN A 70 -7.97 -15.30 12.75
C GLN A 70 -9.46 -14.99 12.59
N LEU A 71 -9.95 -14.88 11.36
CA LEU A 71 -11.37 -14.73 11.04
C LEU A 71 -12.12 -16.07 10.92
N GLY A 72 -11.46 -17.21 11.21
CA GLY A 72 -12.04 -18.55 11.15
C GLY A 72 -12.07 -19.17 9.76
N GLY A 73 -11.46 -18.53 8.77
CA GLY A 73 -11.40 -19.01 7.40
C GLY A 73 -10.08 -19.72 7.06
N HIS A 74 -9.92 -20.09 5.79
CA HIS A 74 -8.73 -20.75 5.27
C HIS A 74 -8.09 -19.90 4.16
N GLY A 75 -6.77 -19.65 4.26
CA GLY A 75 -5.96 -19.04 3.22
C GLY A 75 -5.21 -20.10 2.44
N ASN A 76 -5.48 -20.22 1.14
CA ASN A 76 -4.75 -21.12 0.26
C ASN A 76 -3.70 -20.31 -0.53
N PHE A 77 -2.43 -20.48 -0.19
CA PHE A 77 -1.33 -19.83 -0.89
C PHE A 77 -1.09 -20.49 -2.25
N LEU A 78 -1.04 -19.66 -3.29
CA LEU A 78 -0.77 -20.06 -4.67
C LEU A 78 0.50 -19.35 -5.18
N ASP A 79 1.56 -20.12 -5.36
CA ASP A 79 2.75 -19.69 -6.09
C ASP A 79 2.47 -19.83 -7.59
N THR A 80 2.43 -18.70 -8.29
CA THR A 80 2.09 -18.70 -9.72
C THR A 80 3.10 -19.44 -10.60
N SER A 81 4.34 -19.63 -10.12
CA SER A 81 5.33 -20.45 -10.83
C SER A 81 4.94 -21.93 -10.93
N THR A 82 4.04 -22.39 -10.06
CA THR A 82 3.49 -23.77 -10.03
C THR A 82 2.08 -23.88 -10.60
N MET A 83 1.52 -22.78 -11.12
CA MET A 83 0.18 -22.70 -11.70
C MET A 83 0.23 -22.73 -13.24
N GLN A 84 -0.88 -23.08 -13.88
CA GLN A 84 -1.00 -23.08 -15.35
C GLN A 84 -0.86 -21.67 -15.96
N ILE A 85 -1.02 -20.62 -15.16
CA ILE A 85 -0.76 -19.24 -15.57
C ILE A 85 0.68 -19.05 -16.08
N SER A 86 1.66 -19.75 -15.51
CA SER A 86 3.05 -19.78 -16.00
C SER A 86 3.20 -20.39 -17.39
N HIS A 87 2.21 -21.16 -17.82
CA HIS A 87 2.13 -21.78 -19.15
C HIS A 87 1.13 -21.08 -20.09
N GLY A 88 0.68 -19.87 -19.73
CA GLY A 88 -0.14 -19.01 -20.59
C GLY A 88 -1.66 -19.12 -20.36
N GLU A 89 -2.11 -19.74 -19.26
CA GLU A 89 -3.54 -19.68 -18.87
C GLU A 89 -3.95 -18.22 -18.65
N LYS A 90 -5.13 -17.85 -19.14
CA LYS A 90 -5.62 -16.47 -19.03
C LYS A 90 -6.16 -16.18 -17.64
N ALA A 91 -5.99 -14.93 -17.20
CA ALA A 91 -6.53 -14.42 -15.93
C ALA A 91 -8.03 -14.71 -15.77
N LYS A 92 -8.81 -14.61 -16.86
CA LYS A 92 -10.23 -14.96 -16.93
C LYS A 92 -10.51 -16.39 -16.48
N ASP A 93 -9.81 -17.37 -17.06
CA ASP A 93 -10.09 -18.80 -16.82
C ASP A 93 -9.74 -19.15 -15.37
N THR A 94 -8.58 -18.71 -14.89
CA THR A 94 -8.17 -18.82 -13.50
C THR A 94 -9.19 -18.18 -12.54
N ALA A 95 -9.68 -16.98 -12.85
CA ALA A 95 -10.66 -16.27 -12.01
C ALA A 95 -11.98 -17.03 -11.89
N ILE A 96 -12.50 -17.57 -12.99
CA ILE A 96 -13.75 -18.36 -13.02
C ILE A 96 -13.59 -19.62 -12.16
N ILE A 97 -12.50 -20.37 -12.35
CA ILE A 97 -12.27 -21.63 -11.64
C ILE A 97 -12.06 -21.38 -10.14
N LEU A 98 -11.19 -20.44 -9.76
CA LEU A 98 -10.98 -20.13 -8.36
C LEU A 98 -12.25 -19.59 -7.68
N SER A 99 -13.07 -18.82 -8.41
CA SER A 99 -14.36 -18.36 -7.91
C SER A 99 -15.33 -19.51 -7.64
N SER A 100 -15.23 -20.63 -8.37
CA SER A 100 -16.08 -21.81 -8.13
C SER A 100 -15.66 -22.59 -6.89
N TYR A 101 -14.38 -22.53 -6.49
CA TYR A 101 -13.81 -23.28 -5.38
C TYR A 101 -13.78 -22.50 -4.06
N GLY A 102 -13.65 -21.18 -4.10
CA GLY A 102 -13.47 -20.37 -2.91
C GLY A 102 -14.33 -19.11 -2.89
N HIS A 103 -14.04 -18.23 -1.93
CA HIS A 103 -14.90 -17.09 -1.58
C HIS A 103 -14.22 -15.74 -1.84
N ALA A 104 -12.92 -15.73 -2.11
CA ALA A 104 -12.15 -14.54 -2.50
C ALA A 104 -10.88 -14.94 -3.25
N ILE A 105 -10.38 -14.01 -4.07
CA ILE A 105 -9.09 -14.11 -4.75
C ILE A 105 -8.29 -12.86 -4.36
N ALA A 106 -7.15 -13.03 -3.69
CA ALA A 106 -6.24 -11.96 -3.37
C ALA A 106 -4.95 -12.16 -4.18
N CYS A 107 -4.56 -11.18 -4.97
CA CYS A 107 -3.47 -11.33 -5.92
C CYS A 107 -2.43 -10.22 -5.80
N ARG A 108 -1.15 -10.60 -5.83
CA ARG A 108 0.01 -9.71 -5.97
C ARG A 108 0.69 -9.96 -7.31
N ASN A 109 0.74 -8.93 -8.16
CA ASN A 109 1.43 -8.92 -9.43
C ASN A 109 2.02 -7.53 -9.69
N CYS A 110 3.32 -7.36 -9.47
CA CYS A 110 4.01 -6.07 -9.60
C CYS A 110 4.69 -5.89 -10.97
N PHE A 111 4.49 -6.77 -11.93
CA PHE A 111 5.09 -6.63 -13.25
C PHE A 111 4.59 -5.37 -13.96
N TRP A 112 5.52 -4.51 -14.37
CA TRP A 112 5.27 -3.24 -15.03
C TRP A 112 4.38 -3.38 -16.27
N GLY A 113 3.32 -2.54 -16.34
CA GLY A 113 2.35 -2.53 -17.44
C GLY A 113 1.45 -3.77 -17.51
N VAL A 114 1.57 -4.70 -16.55
CA VAL A 114 0.85 -5.98 -16.55
C VAL A 114 -0.03 -6.14 -15.31
N GLY A 115 0.48 -5.87 -14.13
CA GLY A 115 -0.14 -6.24 -12.86
C GLY A 115 -1.56 -5.70 -12.67
N ASN A 116 -1.77 -4.41 -12.84
CA ASN A 116 -3.10 -3.80 -12.69
C ASN A 116 -4.09 -4.32 -13.73
N ARG A 117 -3.66 -4.45 -14.98
CA ARG A 117 -4.49 -4.98 -16.05
C ARG A 117 -4.89 -6.43 -15.79
N PHE A 118 -3.96 -7.26 -15.32
CA PHE A 118 -4.22 -8.65 -14.93
C PHE A 118 -5.26 -8.72 -13.81
N LEU A 119 -5.13 -7.94 -12.75
CA LEU A 119 -6.08 -7.88 -11.64
C LEU A 119 -7.47 -7.42 -12.09
N ARG A 120 -7.56 -6.46 -13.00
CA ARG A 120 -8.83 -5.99 -13.55
C ARG A 120 -9.49 -7.04 -14.44
N ASP A 121 -8.72 -7.78 -15.21
CA ASP A 121 -9.24 -8.90 -16.01
C ASP A 121 -9.79 -10.02 -15.09
N MET A 122 -9.07 -10.36 -14.01
CA MET A 122 -9.60 -11.26 -13.00
C MET A 122 -10.90 -10.74 -12.37
N ALA A 123 -10.95 -9.49 -11.97
CA ALA A 123 -12.11 -8.87 -11.35
C ALA A 123 -13.33 -8.84 -12.27
N ALA A 124 -13.13 -8.63 -13.57
CA ALA A 124 -14.21 -8.64 -14.57
C ALA A 124 -14.88 -10.00 -14.75
N HIS A 125 -14.23 -11.11 -14.37
CA HIS A 125 -14.71 -12.47 -14.58
C HIS A 125 -14.92 -13.27 -13.29
N ALA A 126 -14.40 -12.80 -12.16
CA ALA A 126 -14.60 -13.44 -10.86
C ALA A 126 -16.03 -13.21 -10.34
N SER A 127 -16.66 -14.25 -9.81
CA SER A 127 -17.94 -14.14 -9.09
C SER A 127 -17.76 -13.88 -7.58
N VAL A 128 -16.51 -13.79 -7.11
CA VAL A 128 -16.10 -13.49 -5.75
C VAL A 128 -15.25 -12.22 -5.73
N PRO A 129 -15.08 -11.52 -4.57
CA PRO A 129 -14.23 -10.35 -4.51
C PRO A 129 -12.77 -10.66 -4.88
N VAL A 130 -12.20 -9.79 -5.71
CA VAL A 130 -10.77 -9.78 -6.05
C VAL A 130 -10.12 -8.65 -5.25
N MET A 131 -9.02 -8.97 -4.56
CA MET A 131 -8.28 -8.06 -3.70
C MET A 131 -6.87 -7.85 -4.25
N ASN A 132 -6.52 -6.60 -4.49
CA ASN A 132 -5.17 -6.20 -4.90
C ASN A 132 -4.24 -6.18 -3.68
N LEU A 133 -3.33 -7.13 -3.59
CA LEU A 133 -2.32 -7.19 -2.54
C LEU A 133 -1.13 -6.26 -2.81
N GLN A 134 -0.84 -6.03 -4.05
CA GLN A 134 0.01 -5.01 -4.68
C GLN A 134 0.06 -5.29 -6.18
N CYS A 135 -0.05 -4.26 -6.99
CA CYS A 135 0.28 -4.34 -8.41
C CYS A 135 1.32 -3.27 -8.79
N ASP A 136 1.60 -3.14 -10.07
CA ASP A 136 2.51 -2.12 -10.60
C ASP A 136 2.06 -0.69 -10.25
N LEU A 137 0.74 -0.40 -10.29
CA LEU A 137 0.16 0.92 -10.04
C LEU A 137 -0.30 1.15 -8.60
N TYR A 138 -0.89 0.15 -7.93
CA TYR A 138 -1.56 0.35 -6.65
C TYR A 138 -1.12 -0.64 -5.59
N HIS A 139 -1.05 -0.14 -4.34
CA HIS A 139 -0.91 -0.97 -3.14
C HIS A 139 -1.95 -0.55 -2.08
N PRO A 140 -3.26 -0.81 -2.33
CA PRO A 140 -4.32 -0.32 -1.47
C PRO A 140 -4.25 -0.84 -0.03
N MET A 141 -3.77 -2.07 0.17
CA MET A 141 -3.57 -2.66 1.50
C MET A 141 -2.50 -1.92 2.32
N GLN A 142 -1.45 -1.38 1.67
CA GLN A 142 -0.45 -0.58 2.37
C GLN A 142 -1.02 0.78 2.71
N ALA A 143 -1.55 1.51 1.74
CA ALA A 143 -2.05 2.86 1.97
C ALA A 143 -3.19 2.91 3.01
N LEU A 144 -4.03 1.86 3.08
CA LEU A 144 -5.06 1.76 4.12
C LEU A 144 -4.45 1.57 5.52
N ALA A 145 -3.39 0.76 5.64
CA ALA A 145 -2.68 0.56 6.91
C ALA A 145 -1.90 1.82 7.33
N ASP A 146 -1.30 2.52 6.36
CA ASP A 146 -0.62 3.79 6.61
C ASP A 146 -1.60 4.82 7.19
N LEU A 147 -2.78 4.96 6.56
CA LEU A 147 -3.82 5.87 7.04
C LEU A 147 -4.32 5.48 8.44
N MET A 148 -4.52 4.17 8.70
CA MET A 148 -4.88 3.68 10.04
C MET A 148 -3.82 4.11 11.07
N THR A 149 -2.55 3.90 10.76
CA THR A 149 -1.43 4.21 11.65
C THR A 149 -1.32 5.71 11.90
N ILE A 150 -1.45 6.54 10.88
CA ILE A 150 -1.48 8.00 11.01
C ILE A 150 -2.62 8.42 11.97
N LYS A 151 -3.83 7.91 11.77
CA LYS A 151 -4.99 8.21 12.65
C LYS A 151 -4.77 7.73 14.09
N GLU A 152 -4.13 6.59 14.29
CA GLU A 152 -3.81 6.07 15.63
C GLU A 152 -2.78 6.95 16.37
N VAL A 153 -1.74 7.42 15.66
CA VAL A 153 -0.64 8.18 16.29
C VAL A 153 -0.98 9.66 16.43
N LYS A 154 -1.49 10.28 15.36
CA LYS A 154 -1.74 11.73 15.31
C LYS A 154 -3.12 12.14 15.81
N LYS A 155 -4.08 11.21 15.93
CA LYS A 155 -5.49 11.44 16.36
C LYS A 155 -6.31 12.32 15.42
N THR A 156 -5.68 13.01 14.49
CA THR A 156 -6.29 13.82 13.41
C THR A 156 -5.61 13.50 12.09
N THR A 157 -6.22 13.89 11.00
CA THR A 157 -5.61 13.86 9.66
C THR A 157 -5.61 15.24 9.02
N GLU A 158 -6.47 16.14 9.50
CA GLU A 158 -6.61 17.48 8.95
C GLU A 158 -5.37 18.33 9.22
N ASN A 159 -4.89 19.02 8.19
CA ASN A 159 -3.73 19.91 8.20
C ASN A 159 -2.40 19.24 8.61
N LEU A 160 -2.32 17.90 8.62
CA LEU A 160 -1.04 17.21 8.82
C LEU A 160 -0.16 17.39 7.57
N LYS A 161 1.08 17.80 7.79
CA LYS A 161 2.10 17.87 6.74
C LYS A 161 2.73 16.49 6.54
N VAL A 162 2.43 15.85 5.43
CA VAL A 162 2.90 14.51 5.09
C VAL A 162 3.85 14.58 3.90
N SER A 163 5.05 14.09 4.09
CA SER A 163 6.08 14.06 3.06
C SER A 163 6.33 12.64 2.56
N ILE A 164 5.99 12.41 1.29
CA ILE A 164 6.31 11.20 0.55
C ILE A 164 7.57 11.48 -0.24
N ILE A 165 8.68 10.84 0.11
CA ILE A 165 9.99 11.23 -0.38
C ILE A 165 10.63 10.06 -1.11
N TRP A 166 11.11 10.29 -2.33
CA TRP A 166 11.95 9.31 -3.00
C TRP A 166 13.24 9.08 -2.19
N ALA A 167 13.67 7.83 -2.11
CA ALA A 167 14.93 7.48 -1.48
C ALA A 167 15.74 6.56 -2.40
N TYR A 168 17.07 6.69 -2.31
CA TYR A 168 17.98 5.92 -3.14
C TYR A 168 17.78 4.41 -2.98
N ALA A 169 17.91 3.68 -4.08
CA ALA A 169 17.87 2.23 -4.12
C ALA A 169 18.98 1.70 -5.01
N THR A 170 19.40 0.47 -4.77
CA THR A 170 20.40 -0.22 -5.61
C THR A 170 19.82 -0.77 -6.92
N SER A 171 18.56 -0.47 -7.24
CA SER A 171 17.88 -0.91 -8.46
C SER A 171 16.76 0.04 -8.85
N HIS A 172 16.70 0.40 -10.13
CA HIS A 172 15.60 1.18 -10.72
C HIS A 172 14.30 0.36 -10.93
N LYS A 173 14.34 -0.97 -10.71
CA LYS A 173 13.19 -1.87 -10.91
C LYS A 173 12.33 -1.98 -9.64
N LYS A 174 11.86 -0.88 -9.11
CA LYS A 174 10.99 -0.84 -7.93
C LYS A 174 9.60 -0.32 -8.30
N PRO A 175 8.50 -0.93 -7.81
CA PRO A 175 7.15 -0.46 -8.14
C PRO A 175 6.87 0.93 -7.57
N ILE A 176 6.11 1.74 -8.33
CA ILE A 176 5.62 3.06 -7.89
C ILE A 176 4.36 2.95 -7.02
N SER A 177 3.84 1.76 -6.80
CA SER A 177 2.50 1.51 -6.26
C SER A 177 2.28 2.05 -4.85
N VAL A 178 3.32 2.13 -4.01
CA VAL A 178 3.22 2.68 -2.65
C VAL A 178 3.08 4.20 -2.70
N PRO A 179 4.06 4.97 -3.22
CA PRO A 179 3.95 6.43 -3.26
C PRO A 179 2.74 6.89 -4.08
N LEU A 180 2.37 6.18 -5.15
CA LEU A 180 1.18 6.48 -5.93
C LEU A 180 -0.11 6.34 -5.10
N SER A 181 -0.28 5.22 -4.38
CA SER A 181 -1.47 5.00 -3.56
C SER A 181 -1.58 5.99 -2.41
N GLN A 182 -0.47 6.35 -1.77
CA GLN A 182 -0.38 7.34 -0.71
C GLN A 182 -0.72 8.74 -1.24
N SER A 183 -0.13 9.15 -2.38
CA SER A 183 -0.40 10.44 -3.04
C SER A 183 -1.87 10.62 -3.42
N LEU A 184 -2.56 9.54 -3.78
CA LEU A 184 -3.98 9.58 -4.09
C LEU A 184 -4.89 9.55 -2.85
N LEU A 185 -4.48 8.89 -1.76
CA LEU A 185 -5.31 8.66 -0.59
C LEU A 185 -5.22 9.82 0.42
N PHE A 186 -4.02 10.23 0.80
CA PHE A 186 -3.81 11.15 1.93
C PHE A 186 -4.48 12.51 1.72
N PRO A 187 -4.45 13.12 0.51
CA PRO A 187 -5.15 14.37 0.27
C PRO A 187 -6.66 14.28 0.47
N ARG A 188 -7.27 13.09 0.31
CA ARG A 188 -8.70 12.87 0.57
C ARG A 188 -9.09 13.00 2.05
N TYR A 189 -8.07 13.07 2.93
CA TYR A 189 -8.24 13.20 4.38
C TYR A 189 -7.81 14.57 4.90
N GLY A 190 -7.69 15.57 4.03
CA GLY A 190 -7.36 16.94 4.40
C GLY A 190 -5.90 17.15 4.80
N MET A 191 -5.00 16.24 4.40
CA MET A 191 -3.57 16.34 4.66
C MET A 191 -2.90 17.28 3.64
N ASP A 192 -1.87 18.00 4.08
CA ASP A 192 -0.96 18.75 3.23
C ASP A 192 0.18 17.83 2.78
N VAL A 193 0.08 17.34 1.55
CA VAL A 193 1.00 16.32 1.04
C VAL A 193 2.07 16.94 0.16
N THR A 194 3.33 16.66 0.46
CA THR A 194 4.49 16.97 -0.37
C THR A 194 5.03 15.67 -0.96
N LEU A 195 5.05 15.57 -2.28
CA LEU A 195 5.74 14.51 -3.01
C LEU A 195 7.10 15.05 -3.43
N ALA A 196 8.18 14.46 -2.91
CA ALA A 196 9.54 14.88 -3.22
C ALA A 196 10.31 13.76 -3.94
N HIS A 197 10.94 14.10 -5.05
CA HIS A 197 11.76 13.17 -5.81
C HIS A 197 12.76 13.91 -6.70
N PRO A 198 13.91 13.32 -7.06
CA PRO A 198 14.79 13.88 -8.07
C PRO A 198 14.13 13.83 -9.45
N GLU A 199 14.61 14.64 -10.38
CA GLU A 199 14.17 14.59 -11.77
C GLU A 199 14.36 13.17 -12.35
N GLY A 200 13.40 12.72 -13.16
CA GLY A 200 13.38 11.38 -13.75
C GLY A 200 12.64 10.32 -12.94
N TYR A 201 12.13 10.67 -11.74
CA TYR A 201 11.37 9.76 -10.87
C TYR A 201 9.94 10.24 -10.62
N GLU A 202 9.39 10.99 -11.57
CA GLU A 202 8.03 11.50 -11.54
C GLU A 202 7.01 10.35 -11.42
N LEU A 203 5.93 10.58 -10.69
CA LEU A 203 4.73 9.77 -10.82
C LEU A 203 3.96 10.17 -12.09
N PRO A 204 3.11 9.28 -12.64
CA PRO A 204 2.29 9.62 -13.81
C PRO A 204 1.51 10.92 -13.63
N GLU A 205 1.45 11.77 -14.65
CA GLU A 205 0.81 13.08 -14.60
C GLU A 205 -0.63 13.03 -14.13
N TRP A 206 -1.39 11.98 -14.52
CA TRP A 206 -2.76 11.79 -14.05
C TRP A 206 -2.86 11.59 -12.53
N VAL A 207 -1.82 11.01 -11.90
CA VAL A 207 -1.75 10.86 -10.42
C VAL A 207 -1.61 12.23 -9.77
N ILE A 208 -0.69 13.07 -10.27
CA ILE A 208 -0.47 14.42 -9.74
C ILE A 208 -1.73 15.27 -9.87
N LYS A 209 -2.39 15.20 -11.03
CA LYS A 209 -3.66 15.89 -11.26
C LYS A 209 -4.73 15.43 -10.26
N GLN A 210 -4.95 14.11 -10.15
CA GLN A 210 -5.96 13.56 -9.26
C GLN A 210 -5.66 13.84 -7.77
N ALA A 211 -4.38 13.83 -7.37
CA ALA A 211 -3.97 14.14 -6.01
C ALA A 211 -4.27 15.61 -5.66
N LYS A 212 -4.02 16.55 -6.58
CA LYS A 212 -4.38 17.97 -6.42
C LYS A 212 -5.89 18.17 -6.30
N GLU A 213 -6.69 17.53 -7.18
CA GLU A 213 -8.15 17.56 -7.12
C GLU A 213 -8.69 16.98 -5.80
N ASN A 214 -8.08 15.88 -5.32
CA ASN A 214 -8.43 15.28 -4.03
C ASN A 214 -8.11 16.24 -2.85
N ALA A 215 -6.98 16.92 -2.88
CA ALA A 215 -6.59 17.90 -1.87
C ALA A 215 -7.54 19.10 -1.84
N GLU A 216 -7.79 19.73 -2.99
CA GLU A 216 -8.68 20.88 -3.11
C GLU A 216 -10.10 20.55 -2.60
N LYS A 217 -10.62 19.38 -2.95
CA LYS A 217 -11.96 18.93 -2.54
C LYS A 217 -12.08 18.70 -1.03
N ASN A 218 -10.98 18.39 -0.34
CA ASN A 218 -11.00 17.98 1.08
C ASN A 218 -10.26 18.95 2.01
N GLY A 219 -9.87 20.13 1.53
CA GLY A 219 -9.30 21.20 2.35
C GLY A 219 -7.80 21.04 2.68
N GLY A 220 -7.10 20.15 2.00
CA GLY A 220 -5.65 20.00 2.08
C GLY A 220 -4.92 20.58 0.86
N THR A 221 -3.63 20.33 0.78
CA THR A 221 -2.79 20.71 -0.37
C THR A 221 -2.01 19.52 -0.93
N PHE A 222 -1.62 19.61 -2.21
CA PHE A 222 -0.69 18.65 -2.81
C PHE A 222 0.34 19.39 -3.66
N LYS A 223 1.61 19.23 -3.31
CA LYS A 223 2.72 19.81 -4.07
C LYS A 223 3.78 18.78 -4.43
N VAL A 224 4.52 19.06 -5.49
CA VAL A 224 5.72 18.31 -5.90
C VAL A 224 6.92 19.21 -5.72
N THR A 225 8.02 18.65 -5.22
CA THR A 225 9.30 19.35 -5.12
C THR A 225 10.46 18.44 -5.52
N HIS A 226 11.54 19.03 -6.02
CA HIS A 226 12.81 18.35 -6.26
C HIS A 226 13.86 18.73 -5.20
N ASP A 227 13.42 19.39 -4.14
CA ASP A 227 14.25 19.76 -2.98
C ASP A 227 13.92 18.84 -1.80
N GLN A 228 14.92 18.06 -1.41
CA GLN A 228 14.79 17.10 -0.32
C GLN A 228 14.59 17.81 1.03
N GLU A 229 15.32 18.90 1.31
CA GLU A 229 15.21 19.62 2.58
C GLU A 229 13.84 20.29 2.72
N GLU A 230 13.31 20.86 1.63
CA GLU A 230 11.96 21.43 1.61
C GLU A 230 10.91 20.38 2.01
N ALA A 231 11.09 19.13 1.60
CA ALA A 231 10.15 18.07 1.93
C ALA A 231 10.15 17.70 3.42
N TYR A 232 11.31 17.76 4.08
CA TYR A 232 11.37 17.46 5.52
C TYR A 232 10.89 18.61 6.40
N LYS A 233 10.99 19.85 5.91
CA LYS A 233 10.74 21.05 6.71
C LYS A 233 9.33 21.08 7.30
N ASP A 234 9.28 21.12 8.64
CA ASP A 234 8.03 21.15 9.43
C ASP A 234 7.09 19.95 9.16
N ALA A 235 7.59 18.83 8.66
CA ALA A 235 6.77 17.64 8.39
C ALA A 235 6.30 16.97 9.69
N ASP A 236 5.04 16.55 9.74
CA ASP A 236 4.48 15.73 10.81
C ASP A 236 4.67 14.24 10.57
N ILE A 237 4.71 13.85 9.30
CA ILE A 237 4.92 12.48 8.84
C ILE A 237 5.94 12.49 7.71
N VAL A 238 6.95 11.63 7.82
CA VAL A 238 7.99 11.43 6.80
C VAL A 238 7.97 9.97 6.33
N ILE A 239 7.79 9.77 5.02
CA ILE A 239 7.67 8.45 4.39
C ILE A 239 8.68 8.36 3.24
N PRO A 240 9.96 8.07 3.51
CA PRO A 240 10.92 7.83 2.44
C PRO A 240 10.69 6.45 1.84
N LYS A 241 10.78 6.35 0.52
CA LYS A 241 10.61 5.09 -0.20
C LYS A 241 11.32 5.12 -1.53
N ASN A 242 11.99 4.03 -1.88
CA ASN A 242 12.50 3.87 -3.24
C ASN A 242 11.37 3.52 -4.22
N TRP A 243 11.44 4.07 -5.41
CA TRP A 243 10.66 3.63 -6.58
C TRP A 243 11.42 3.87 -7.87
N GLY A 244 11.08 3.10 -8.90
CA GLY A 244 11.70 3.20 -10.21
C GLY A 244 11.12 4.35 -11.05
N SER A 245 11.83 4.75 -12.08
CA SER A 245 11.34 5.69 -13.07
C SER A 245 10.21 5.09 -13.90
N TRP A 246 9.02 5.69 -13.84
CA TRP A 246 7.84 5.27 -14.59
C TRP A 246 7.93 5.67 -16.08
N VAL A 247 8.48 6.83 -16.34
CA VAL A 247 8.42 7.46 -17.69
C VAL A 247 9.64 7.16 -18.56
N SER A 248 10.59 6.40 -18.05
CA SER A 248 11.86 6.21 -18.72
C SER A 248 11.81 5.10 -19.77
N ASN A 249 11.94 5.50 -21.05
CA ASN A 249 12.33 4.63 -22.16
C ASN A 249 13.85 4.61 -22.37
N GLN A 250 14.63 5.03 -21.36
CA GLN A 250 16.08 5.15 -21.43
C GLN A 250 16.77 3.78 -21.36
N SER A 251 17.99 3.72 -21.85
CA SER A 251 18.83 2.53 -21.71
C SER A 251 19.14 2.25 -20.23
N LYS A 252 19.49 0.99 -19.94
CA LYS A 252 19.87 0.59 -18.59
C LYS A 252 21.02 1.44 -18.04
N ASP A 253 22.02 1.73 -18.86
CA ASP A 253 23.20 2.49 -18.43
C ASP A 253 22.85 3.92 -18.00
N VAL A 254 21.97 4.60 -18.74
CA VAL A 254 21.47 5.93 -18.36
C VAL A 254 20.65 5.89 -17.08
N LEU A 255 19.82 4.84 -16.89
CA LEU A 255 19.05 4.67 -15.66
C LEU A 255 19.96 4.40 -14.45
N ASP A 256 21.01 3.59 -14.62
CA ASP A 256 21.97 3.28 -13.55
C ASP A 256 22.77 4.55 -13.20
N GLU A 257 23.20 5.36 -14.18
CA GLU A 257 23.88 6.63 -13.96
C GLU A 257 22.98 7.65 -13.24
N THR A 258 21.73 7.78 -13.66
CA THR A 258 20.74 8.65 -13.01
C THR A 258 20.48 8.19 -11.57
N LEU A 259 20.44 6.89 -11.32
CA LEU A 259 20.26 6.33 -9.99
C LEU A 259 21.45 6.70 -9.08
N GLU A 260 22.67 6.47 -9.54
CA GLU A 260 23.89 6.74 -8.76
C GLU A 260 24.10 8.24 -8.48
N SER A 261 23.74 9.14 -9.41
CA SER A 261 23.82 10.59 -9.19
C SER A 261 22.89 11.08 -8.07
N ASN A 262 21.85 10.32 -7.75
CA ASN A 262 20.87 10.61 -6.70
C ASN A 262 21.09 9.81 -5.40
N ARG A 263 22.29 9.23 -5.19
CA ARG A 263 22.64 8.47 -3.98
C ARG A 263 22.49 9.27 -2.68
N HIS A 264 22.56 10.58 -2.76
CA HIS A 264 22.39 11.48 -1.61
C HIS A 264 20.94 11.60 -1.12
N TRP A 265 19.96 11.15 -1.90
CA TRP A 265 18.58 11.07 -1.47
C TRP A 265 18.40 9.89 -0.49
N LYS A 266 18.76 10.15 0.74
CA LYS A 266 18.66 9.20 1.86
C LYS A 266 18.08 9.89 3.08
N CYS A 267 17.18 9.21 3.78
CA CYS A 267 16.66 9.72 5.05
C CYS A 267 17.73 9.61 6.15
N THR A 268 18.16 10.75 6.66
CA THR A 268 19.20 10.88 7.69
C THR A 268 18.67 11.57 8.93
N GLU A 269 19.36 11.44 10.07
CA GLU A 269 19.02 12.19 11.28
C GLU A 269 19.04 13.71 11.06
N THR A 270 19.99 14.19 10.23
CA THR A 270 20.10 15.62 9.89
C THR A 270 18.86 16.12 9.18
N LEU A 271 18.33 15.37 8.21
CA LEU A 271 17.10 15.72 7.51
C LEU A 271 15.87 15.58 8.41
N MET A 272 15.81 14.53 9.22
CA MET A 272 14.73 14.37 10.21
C MET A 272 14.67 15.51 11.23
N ALA A 273 15.79 16.14 11.55
CA ALA A 273 15.84 17.30 12.44
C ALA A 273 15.23 18.59 11.85
N LEU A 274 14.92 18.63 10.54
CA LEU A 274 14.17 19.73 9.90
C LEU A 274 12.66 19.59 10.09
N ALA A 275 12.20 18.42 10.46
CA ALA A 275 10.78 18.14 10.67
C ALA A 275 10.32 18.59 12.06
N ASN A 276 9.02 18.50 12.33
CA ASN A 276 8.46 18.82 13.64
C ASN A 276 9.02 17.90 14.73
N ASP A 277 9.14 18.41 15.97
CA ASP A 277 9.61 17.64 17.13
C ASP A 277 8.82 16.36 17.39
N THR A 278 7.56 16.33 16.97
CA THR A 278 6.64 15.18 17.08
C THR A 278 6.53 14.37 15.79
N VAL A 279 7.46 14.55 14.85
CA VAL A 279 7.45 13.84 13.57
C VAL A 279 7.37 12.32 13.76
N SER A 280 6.67 11.64 12.86
CA SER A 280 6.66 10.19 12.79
C SER A 280 7.30 9.74 11.47
N TYR A 281 8.29 8.84 11.59
CA TYR A 281 8.91 8.16 10.47
C TYR A 281 8.13 6.88 10.16
N MET A 282 7.71 6.72 8.91
CA MET A 282 6.99 5.56 8.39
C MET A 282 7.73 4.94 7.19
N HIS A 283 7.59 3.64 7.01
CA HIS A 283 8.14 2.93 5.84
C HIS A 283 7.43 1.60 5.62
N ALA A 284 6.95 1.35 4.41
CA ALA A 284 6.22 0.13 4.03
C ALA A 284 7.03 -1.19 4.17
N LEU A 285 8.30 -1.11 4.50
CA LEU A 285 9.24 -2.22 4.59
C LEU A 285 9.19 -3.21 3.38
N PRO A 286 10.34 -3.88 3.03
CA PRO A 286 11.65 -3.72 3.68
C PRO A 286 12.26 -2.36 3.34
N ALA A 287 12.98 -1.77 4.29
CA ALA A 287 13.85 -0.65 4.02
C ALA A 287 15.22 -1.15 3.59
N ASP A 288 15.83 -0.50 2.61
CA ASP A 288 17.22 -0.73 2.22
C ASP A 288 18.12 0.12 3.15
N ARG A 289 18.44 -0.47 4.32
CA ARG A 289 19.21 0.18 5.38
C ARG A 289 20.58 0.62 4.88
N GLY A 290 20.97 1.84 5.20
CA GLY A 290 22.19 2.46 4.70
C GLY A 290 22.05 3.11 3.31
N ASN A 291 21.06 2.73 2.51
CA ASN A 291 20.73 3.32 1.22
C ASN A 291 19.49 4.24 1.29
N GLU A 292 18.32 3.73 1.64
CA GLU A 292 17.10 4.53 1.81
C GLU A 292 17.10 5.37 3.08
N VAL A 293 17.64 4.80 4.16
CA VAL A 293 17.54 5.37 5.51
C VAL A 293 18.71 4.93 6.38
N GLU A 294 19.11 5.78 7.31
CA GLU A 294 20.06 5.44 8.38
C GLU A 294 19.40 4.55 9.44
N ASP A 295 20.18 3.61 10.00
CA ASP A 295 19.70 2.74 11.07
C ASP A 295 19.20 3.52 12.30
N SER A 296 19.87 4.60 12.66
CA SER A 296 19.49 5.47 13.77
C SER A 296 18.12 6.13 13.57
N VAL A 297 17.69 6.36 12.35
CA VAL A 297 16.34 6.89 12.03
C VAL A 297 15.29 5.80 12.12
N ILE A 298 15.47 4.68 11.40
CA ILE A 298 14.46 3.62 11.35
C ILE A 298 14.28 2.90 12.70
N ASP A 299 15.34 2.82 13.51
CA ASP A 299 15.31 2.25 14.85
C ASP A 299 15.17 3.34 15.94
N GLY A 300 15.06 4.62 15.53
CA GLY A 300 15.00 5.77 16.40
C GLY A 300 13.61 6.02 17.03
N LYS A 301 13.55 6.99 17.94
CA LYS A 301 12.35 7.33 18.73
C LYS A 301 11.14 7.79 17.93
N HIS A 302 11.35 8.28 16.70
CA HIS A 302 10.30 8.77 15.80
C HIS A 302 9.74 7.69 14.89
N SER A 303 10.34 6.50 14.88
CA SER A 303 9.96 5.41 13.99
C SER A 303 8.71 4.68 14.50
N ILE A 304 7.72 4.56 13.62
CA ILE A 304 6.48 3.82 13.87
C ILE A 304 6.28 2.67 12.86
N VAL A 305 7.37 2.25 12.21
CA VAL A 305 7.33 1.25 11.11
C VAL A 305 6.75 -0.10 11.52
N TYR A 306 6.96 -0.51 12.78
CA TYR A 306 6.43 -1.79 13.25
C TYR A 306 4.93 -1.72 13.55
N GLN A 307 4.43 -0.58 14.06
CA GLN A 307 2.99 -0.34 14.20
C GLN A 307 2.30 -0.28 12.84
N GLU A 308 2.93 0.39 11.86
CA GLU A 308 2.47 0.42 10.46
C GLU A 308 2.39 -1.00 9.87
N ALA A 309 3.43 -1.82 10.08
CA ALA A 309 3.45 -3.19 9.61
C ALA A 309 2.41 -4.08 10.31
N GLU A 310 2.17 -3.90 11.61
CA GLU A 310 1.12 -4.60 12.38
C GLU A 310 -0.27 -4.25 11.84
N ASN A 311 -0.54 -2.98 11.56
CA ASN A 311 -1.83 -2.53 11.03
C ASN A 311 -2.20 -3.14 9.67
N ARG A 312 -1.22 -3.66 8.92
CA ARG A 312 -1.46 -4.48 7.72
C ARG A 312 -2.31 -5.72 7.99
N LEU A 313 -2.13 -6.36 9.15
CA LEU A 313 -2.95 -7.50 9.58
C LEU A 313 -4.41 -7.07 9.82
N HIS A 314 -4.60 -5.97 10.54
CA HIS A 314 -5.94 -5.56 10.97
C HIS A 314 -6.76 -4.99 9.81
N THR A 315 -6.13 -4.20 8.92
CA THR A 315 -6.78 -3.72 7.69
C THR A 315 -7.09 -4.84 6.71
N ALA A 316 -6.21 -5.83 6.56
CA ALA A 316 -6.49 -7.02 5.74
C ALA A 316 -7.69 -7.81 6.28
N LYS A 317 -7.77 -8.01 7.60
CA LYS A 317 -8.96 -8.62 8.23
C LYS A 317 -10.23 -7.85 7.93
N ALA A 318 -10.21 -6.53 8.04
CA ALA A 318 -11.38 -5.68 7.77
C ALA A 318 -11.84 -5.80 6.32
N VAL A 319 -10.91 -5.70 5.36
CA VAL A 319 -11.23 -5.85 3.93
C VAL A 319 -11.88 -7.22 3.66
N MET A 320 -11.28 -8.32 4.15
CA MET A 320 -11.82 -9.66 3.99
C MET A 320 -13.19 -9.82 4.65
N ALA A 321 -13.34 -9.40 5.91
CA ALA A 321 -14.60 -9.54 6.65
C ALA A 321 -15.76 -8.76 6.04
N MET A 322 -15.47 -7.62 5.39
CA MET A 322 -16.49 -6.73 4.83
C MET A 322 -16.84 -7.05 3.38
N THR A 323 -15.95 -7.68 2.61
CA THR A 323 -16.15 -7.95 1.17
C THR A 323 -16.51 -9.40 0.85
N ILE A 324 -16.00 -10.39 1.61
CA ILE A 324 -16.30 -11.80 1.37
C ILE A 324 -17.77 -12.09 1.71
N LYS A 325 -18.48 -12.67 0.75
CA LYS A 325 -19.90 -13.03 0.87
C LYS A 325 -20.10 -14.55 0.98
N ASP A 326 -21.27 -14.95 1.41
CA ASP A 326 -21.75 -16.33 1.26
C ASP A 326 -22.02 -16.63 -0.21
N LYS A 327 -21.83 -17.85 -0.63
CA LYS A 327 -22.21 -18.34 -1.96
C LYS A 327 -23.69 -18.60 -2.06
#